data_a8a348d67fab1fba9b8f888cb0892157
#
_entry.id   a8a348d67fab1fba9b8f888cb0892157
#
_cell.length_a   1.000
_cell.length_b   1.000
_cell.length_c   1.000
_cell.angle_alpha   90.00
_cell.angle_beta   90.00
_cell.angle_gamma   90.00
#
_symmetry.space_group_name_H-M   'P 1'
#
loop_
_entity.id
_entity.type
_entity.pdbx_description
1 polymer ?
#
loop_
_entity_poly.entity_id
_entity_poly.type
_entity_poly.pdbx_seq_one_letter_code
_entity_poly.pdbx_strand_id
1 'polypeptide(L)'
;LDIEAIMQLAKEAPELSYEPLEEEKTRASIMASEPEKCTQNSVALSAAENTKQSSLSSVKEVLKWKSSKKLRIGLAKDEAFCFFYEDNLDLLRAMGAELVPFSPIHDAHLPENLDGLLFYGGYPELNTQALEENKFMREEIAEAIKGGMPCLAECGGFMYLHDQMEGMDGKSYQMTGVIPGKVWRTPKLTSFGYITLTQNEPLVLGETDFGSSPAHEFHYFDSENCGTAFHASKPHSKRGWDCIHGSDRLLAGFPHLYYYANPKIPQAFLKKCLEYRLSGRS
;
A
#
# COMPACT_ATOMS: atom_id res chain seq x y z
N LEU A 1 28.06 -11.35 10.22
CA LEU A 1 27.84 -11.76 8.81
C LEU A 1 29.19 -11.75 8.11
N ASP A 2 29.58 -12.88 7.53
CA ASP A 2 30.82 -13.00 6.76
C ASP A 2 30.53 -12.52 5.33
N ILE A 3 30.83 -11.24 5.09
CA ILE A 3 30.53 -10.59 3.80
C ILE A 3 31.40 -11.19 2.68
N GLU A 4 32.65 -11.61 2.97
CA GLU A 4 33.53 -12.19 1.98
C GLU A 4 33.01 -13.56 1.51
N ALA A 5 32.52 -14.40 2.42
CA ALA A 5 31.90 -15.66 2.09
C ALA A 5 30.61 -15.48 1.25
N ILE A 6 29.80 -14.47 1.54
CA ILE A 6 28.60 -14.15 0.75
C ILE A 6 28.96 -13.67 -0.66
N MET A 7 29.99 -12.83 -0.78
CA MET A 7 30.47 -12.37 -2.09
C MET A 7 31.09 -13.50 -2.91
N GLN A 8 31.74 -14.46 -2.28
CA GLN A 8 32.29 -15.65 -2.96
C GLN A 8 31.15 -16.54 -3.49
N LEU A 9 30.14 -16.83 -2.67
CA LEU A 9 28.94 -17.55 -3.08
C LEU A 9 28.21 -16.87 -4.25
N ALA A 10 28.12 -15.54 -4.24
CA ALA A 10 27.50 -14.79 -5.33
C ALA A 10 28.31 -14.87 -6.64
N LYS A 11 29.65 -14.95 -6.57
CA LYS A 11 30.52 -15.13 -7.75
C LYS A 11 30.46 -16.55 -8.31
N GLU A 12 30.22 -17.53 -7.45
CA GLU A 12 30.14 -18.94 -7.83
C GLU A 12 28.73 -19.38 -8.24
N ALA A 13 27.73 -18.50 -8.03
CA ALA A 13 26.36 -18.76 -8.45
C ALA A 13 26.29 -18.91 -9.98
N PRO A 14 25.65 -19.97 -10.50
CA PRO A 14 25.48 -20.13 -11.95
C PRO A 14 24.64 -18.97 -12.49
N GLU A 15 24.98 -18.52 -13.72
CA GLU A 15 24.14 -17.55 -14.43
C GLU A 15 22.72 -18.11 -14.57
N LEU A 16 21.74 -17.37 -14.06
CA LEU A 16 20.35 -17.67 -14.30
C LEU A 16 20.06 -17.38 -15.77
N SER A 17 19.86 -18.45 -16.55
CA SER A 17 19.32 -18.31 -17.89
C SER A 17 17.85 -17.88 -17.78
N TYR A 18 17.61 -16.59 -17.98
CA TYR A 18 16.26 -16.03 -18.07
C TYR A 18 15.85 -16.02 -19.54
N GLU A 19 14.90 -16.86 -19.91
CA GLU A 19 14.14 -16.66 -21.14
C GLU A 19 12.99 -15.68 -20.83
N PRO A 20 12.93 -14.52 -21.49
CA PRO A 20 11.79 -13.62 -21.31
C PRO A 20 10.51 -14.38 -21.71
N LEU A 21 9.59 -14.51 -20.78
CA LEU A 21 8.24 -14.96 -21.10
C LEU A 21 7.62 -13.89 -22.02
N GLU A 22 7.33 -14.26 -23.27
CA GLU A 22 6.59 -13.37 -24.17
C GLU A 22 5.28 -12.96 -23.48
N GLU A 23 4.98 -11.67 -23.41
CA GLU A 23 3.81 -11.11 -22.69
C GLU A 23 2.49 -11.78 -23.07
N GLU A 24 2.37 -12.29 -24.30
CA GLU A 24 1.20 -13.02 -24.77
C GLU A 24 1.04 -14.41 -24.14
N LYS A 25 2.15 -15.13 -23.83
CA LYS A 25 2.08 -16.45 -23.20
C LYS A 25 1.70 -16.37 -21.73
N THR A 26 2.10 -15.31 -21.03
CA THR A 26 1.74 -15.11 -19.62
C THR A 26 0.23 -14.84 -19.46
N ARG A 27 -0.38 -14.07 -20.34
CA ARG A 27 -1.85 -13.84 -20.37
C ARG A 27 -2.64 -15.10 -20.74
N ALA A 28 -2.16 -15.93 -21.67
CA ALA A 28 -2.82 -17.15 -22.09
C ALA A 28 -2.66 -18.29 -21.06
N SER A 29 -1.50 -18.41 -20.40
CA SER A 29 -1.24 -19.46 -19.40
C SER A 29 -2.03 -19.28 -18.10
N ILE A 30 -2.27 -18.04 -17.66
CA ILE A 30 -3.15 -17.76 -16.52
C ILE A 30 -4.62 -18.08 -16.82
N MET A 31 -5.00 -18.09 -18.11
CA MET A 31 -6.37 -18.41 -18.57
C MET A 31 -6.61 -19.87 -18.93
N ALA A 32 -5.59 -20.70 -19.08
CA ALA A 32 -5.67 -22.02 -19.74
C ALA A 32 -5.22 -23.22 -18.93
N SER A 33 -4.81 -23.12 -17.65
CA SER A 33 -4.45 -24.28 -16.87
C SER A 33 -5.65 -24.97 -16.22
N GLU A 34 -6.18 -26.01 -16.88
CA GLU A 34 -6.99 -27.02 -16.21
C GLU A 34 -6.09 -27.91 -15.32
N PRO A 35 -6.55 -28.32 -14.11
CA PRO A 35 -5.73 -29.08 -13.18
C PRO A 35 -5.66 -30.56 -13.57
N GLU A 36 -4.46 -31.06 -13.85
CA GLU A 36 -4.20 -32.49 -13.85
C GLU A 36 -4.24 -33.04 -12.42
N LYS A 37 -4.90 -34.20 -12.28
CA LYS A 37 -5.14 -34.90 -11.02
C LYS A 37 -3.85 -35.39 -10.37
N CYS A 38 -3.54 -34.90 -9.18
CA CYS A 38 -2.66 -35.58 -8.24
C CYS A 38 -3.44 -35.90 -6.96
N THR A 39 -3.61 -37.18 -6.69
CA THR A 39 -4.30 -37.74 -5.53
C THR A 39 -3.36 -37.82 -4.34
N GLN A 40 -3.88 -37.43 -3.17
CA GLN A 40 -3.48 -37.71 -1.78
C GLN A 40 -2.86 -36.53 -1.00
N ASN A 41 -3.71 -35.82 -0.31
CA ASN A 41 -3.69 -35.31 1.08
C ASN A 41 -4.78 -34.22 1.21
N SER A 42 -5.99 -34.63 1.53
CA SER A 42 -7.22 -33.95 1.15
C SER A 42 -7.84 -32.97 2.16
N VAL A 43 -7.14 -32.51 3.22
CA VAL A 43 -7.78 -31.59 4.19
C VAL A 43 -7.10 -30.22 4.27
N ALA A 44 -5.78 -30.14 4.12
CA ALA A 44 -5.08 -28.86 4.13
C ALA A 44 -5.07 -28.13 2.75
N LEU A 45 -5.19 -28.89 1.65
CA LEU A 45 -5.25 -28.37 0.28
C LEU A 45 -6.59 -27.72 -0.06
N SER A 46 -7.71 -28.19 0.51
CA SER A 46 -9.05 -27.66 0.20
C SER A 46 -9.27 -26.23 0.71
N ALA A 47 -8.66 -25.85 1.83
CA ALA A 47 -8.77 -24.46 2.34
C ALA A 47 -7.93 -23.49 1.51
N ALA A 48 -6.74 -23.90 1.06
CA ALA A 48 -5.87 -23.06 0.23
C ALA A 48 -6.39 -22.92 -1.22
N GLU A 49 -6.99 -23.96 -1.77
CA GLU A 49 -7.61 -23.94 -3.10
C GLU A 49 -8.90 -23.12 -3.12
N ASN A 50 -9.75 -23.24 -2.07
CA ASN A 50 -10.94 -22.41 -1.93
C ASN A 50 -10.57 -20.91 -1.77
N THR A 51 -9.48 -20.59 -1.07
CA THR A 51 -9.01 -19.20 -0.92
C THR A 51 -8.46 -18.64 -2.24
N LYS A 52 -7.72 -19.43 -3.01
CA LYS A 52 -7.22 -19.02 -4.34
C LYS A 52 -8.37 -18.84 -5.36
N GLN A 53 -9.37 -19.72 -5.33
CA GLN A 53 -10.48 -19.67 -6.27
C GLN A 53 -11.44 -18.53 -5.95
N SER A 54 -11.64 -18.20 -4.67
CA SER A 54 -12.41 -17.03 -4.23
C SER A 54 -11.72 -15.70 -4.56
N SER A 55 -10.39 -15.62 -4.40
CA SER A 55 -9.62 -14.41 -4.74
C SER A 55 -9.59 -14.13 -6.25
N LEU A 56 -9.42 -15.16 -7.09
CA LEU A 56 -9.45 -15.04 -8.54
C LEU A 56 -10.84 -14.64 -9.06
N SER A 57 -11.93 -15.14 -8.47
CA SER A 57 -13.29 -14.75 -8.84
C SER A 57 -13.56 -13.29 -8.45
N SER A 58 -13.12 -12.86 -7.28
CA SER A 58 -13.28 -11.48 -6.82
C SER A 58 -12.47 -10.49 -7.64
N VAL A 59 -11.23 -10.83 -8.03
CA VAL A 59 -10.43 -10.01 -8.96
C VAL A 59 -11.13 -9.88 -10.33
N LYS A 60 -11.64 -10.97 -10.89
CA LYS A 60 -12.39 -10.92 -12.17
C LYS A 60 -13.65 -10.06 -12.08
N GLU A 61 -14.33 -10.08 -10.95
CA GLU A 61 -15.52 -9.26 -10.73
C GLU A 61 -15.19 -7.78 -10.59
N VAL A 62 -14.13 -7.47 -9.84
CA VAL A 62 -13.63 -6.10 -9.66
C VAL A 62 -13.11 -5.53 -10.98
N LEU A 63 -12.44 -6.32 -11.81
CA LEU A 63 -11.97 -5.88 -13.13
C LEU A 63 -13.11 -5.60 -14.13
N LYS A 64 -14.34 -6.05 -13.89
CA LYS A 64 -15.53 -5.62 -14.67
C LYS A 64 -15.86 -4.14 -14.41
N TRP A 65 -15.52 -3.63 -13.20
CA TRP A 65 -15.61 -2.21 -12.93
C TRP A 65 -14.36 -1.52 -13.48
N LYS A 66 -14.54 -0.63 -14.40
CA LYS A 66 -13.49 0.21 -14.95
C LYS A 66 -14.03 1.61 -15.14
N SER A 67 -13.31 2.60 -14.67
CA SER A 67 -13.67 3.98 -14.99
C SER A 67 -13.64 4.20 -16.51
N SER A 68 -14.68 4.81 -17.06
CA SER A 68 -14.74 5.20 -18.48
C SER A 68 -13.70 6.26 -18.84
N LYS A 69 -13.20 7.00 -17.85
CA LYS A 69 -12.10 7.97 -17.97
C LYS A 69 -10.96 7.54 -17.07
N LYS A 70 -9.72 7.63 -17.55
CA LYS A 70 -8.54 7.38 -16.74
C LYS A 70 -8.53 8.29 -15.53
N LEU A 71 -8.46 7.72 -14.33
CA LEU A 71 -8.31 8.45 -13.07
C LEU A 71 -6.84 8.76 -12.84
N ARG A 72 -6.49 10.01 -12.64
CA ARG A 72 -5.10 10.43 -12.41
C ARG A 72 -4.77 10.33 -10.93
N ILE A 73 -3.96 9.35 -10.59
CA ILE A 73 -3.56 9.05 -9.21
C ILE A 73 -2.11 9.49 -9.02
N GLY A 74 -1.88 10.49 -8.19
CA GLY A 74 -0.54 10.89 -7.78
C GLY A 74 0.13 9.79 -6.98
N LEU A 75 1.25 9.29 -7.49
CA LEU A 75 2.06 8.27 -6.83
C LEU A 75 3.33 8.92 -6.29
N ALA A 76 3.46 9.02 -4.97
CA ALA A 76 4.71 9.44 -4.35
C ALA A 76 5.81 8.42 -4.68
N LYS A 77 6.87 8.87 -5.34
CA LYS A 77 7.95 8.01 -5.83
C LYS A 77 9.27 8.77 -5.89
N ASP A 78 10.10 8.55 -4.89
CA ASP A 78 11.48 9.02 -4.79
C ASP A 78 12.25 8.12 -3.81
N GLU A 79 13.41 8.55 -3.31
CA GLU A 79 14.21 7.81 -2.35
C GLU A 79 13.54 7.61 -0.98
N ALA A 80 12.59 8.48 -0.61
CA ALA A 80 11.79 8.32 0.62
C ALA A 80 10.62 7.35 0.43
N PHE A 81 10.06 7.26 -0.79
CA PHE A 81 8.88 6.46 -1.11
C PHE A 81 9.20 5.50 -2.27
N CYS A 82 9.89 4.41 -1.96
CA CYS A 82 10.43 3.49 -2.96
C CYS A 82 10.00 2.03 -2.77
N PHE A 83 9.26 1.70 -1.71
CA PHE A 83 8.80 0.35 -1.44
C PHE A 83 7.33 0.18 -1.80
N PHE A 84 7.05 -0.44 -2.94
CA PHE A 84 5.71 -0.77 -3.41
C PHE A 84 5.70 -2.12 -4.12
N TYR A 85 4.53 -2.77 -4.14
CA TYR A 85 4.32 -3.97 -4.94
C TYR A 85 3.92 -3.56 -6.36
N GLU A 86 4.72 -3.92 -7.37
CA GLU A 86 4.40 -3.59 -8.77
C GLU A 86 3.06 -4.22 -9.19
N ASP A 87 2.74 -5.41 -8.68
CA ASP A 87 1.44 -6.06 -8.88
C ASP A 87 0.26 -5.17 -8.46
N ASN A 88 0.38 -4.45 -7.33
CA ASN A 88 -0.64 -3.51 -6.88
C ASN A 88 -0.82 -2.37 -7.87
N LEU A 89 0.29 -1.84 -8.40
CA LEU A 89 0.27 -0.77 -9.40
C LEU A 89 -0.36 -1.24 -10.70
N ASP A 90 -0.06 -2.46 -11.13
CA ASP A 90 -0.63 -3.07 -12.34
C ASP A 90 -2.12 -3.31 -12.19
N LEU A 91 -2.59 -3.74 -11.02
CA LEU A 91 -4.02 -3.86 -10.75
C LEU A 91 -4.73 -2.51 -10.84
N LEU A 92 -4.18 -1.45 -10.25
CA LEU A 92 -4.74 -0.10 -10.36
C LEU A 92 -4.80 0.37 -11.82
N ARG A 93 -3.73 0.15 -12.61
CA ARG A 93 -3.71 0.46 -14.05
C ARG A 93 -4.78 -0.31 -14.81
N ALA A 94 -4.93 -1.61 -14.52
CA ALA A 94 -5.96 -2.45 -15.13
C ALA A 94 -7.39 -1.98 -14.80
N MET A 95 -7.58 -1.42 -13.61
CA MET A 95 -8.85 -0.82 -13.17
C MET A 95 -9.08 0.60 -13.69
N GLY A 96 -8.16 1.16 -14.49
CA GLY A 96 -8.34 2.45 -15.17
C GLY A 96 -7.62 3.63 -14.50
N ALA A 97 -6.70 3.38 -13.57
CA ALA A 97 -5.83 4.43 -13.05
C ALA A 97 -4.72 4.78 -14.06
N GLU A 98 -4.41 6.07 -14.13
CA GLU A 98 -3.17 6.63 -14.66
C GLU A 98 -2.32 7.04 -13.46
N LEU A 99 -1.23 6.29 -13.21
CA LEU A 99 -0.33 6.61 -12.11
C LEU A 99 0.60 7.74 -12.56
N VAL A 100 0.54 8.86 -11.84
CA VAL A 100 1.33 10.07 -12.10
C VAL A 100 2.40 10.18 -11.01
N PRO A 101 3.64 9.78 -11.27
CA PRO A 101 4.68 9.86 -10.26
C PRO A 101 5.00 11.32 -9.93
N PHE A 102 5.29 11.57 -8.65
CA PHE A 102 5.82 12.83 -8.16
C PHE A 102 6.76 12.57 -6.98
N SER A 103 7.70 13.48 -6.76
CA SER A 103 8.66 13.39 -5.67
C SER A 103 8.29 14.35 -4.54
N PRO A 104 7.87 13.86 -3.36
CA PRO A 104 7.75 14.71 -2.19
C PRO A 104 9.03 15.45 -1.79
N ILE A 105 10.19 14.96 -2.14
CA ILE A 105 11.49 15.59 -1.85
C ILE A 105 11.84 16.65 -2.90
N HIS A 106 11.69 16.34 -4.20
CA HIS A 106 12.34 17.13 -5.27
C HIS A 106 11.39 17.99 -6.08
N ASP A 107 10.10 17.65 -6.16
CA ASP A 107 9.14 18.42 -6.94
C ASP A 107 8.66 19.63 -6.12
N ALA A 108 8.49 20.76 -6.80
CA ALA A 108 8.03 21.99 -6.17
C ALA A 108 6.52 21.97 -5.86
N HIS A 109 5.75 21.23 -6.68
CA HIS A 109 4.29 21.20 -6.62
C HIS A 109 3.74 19.81 -6.95
N LEU A 110 2.53 19.52 -6.46
CA LEU A 110 1.78 18.36 -6.90
C LEU A 110 1.47 18.44 -8.40
N PRO A 111 1.46 17.31 -9.13
CA PRO A 111 0.96 17.27 -10.50
C PRO A 111 -0.48 17.78 -10.59
N GLU A 112 -0.76 18.51 -11.66
CA GLU A 112 -2.10 19.05 -11.87
C GLU A 112 -3.14 17.96 -12.13
N ASN A 113 -4.37 18.27 -11.77
CA ASN A 113 -5.55 17.47 -12.11
C ASN A 113 -5.54 16.03 -11.54
N LEU A 114 -4.99 15.85 -10.35
CA LEU A 114 -5.07 14.58 -9.64
C LEU A 114 -6.49 14.32 -9.13
N ASP A 115 -6.86 13.05 -9.06
CA ASP A 115 -8.14 12.55 -8.54
C ASP A 115 -7.97 11.84 -7.20
N GLY A 116 -6.74 11.49 -6.84
CA GLY A 116 -6.38 10.83 -5.60
C GLY A 116 -4.86 10.77 -5.41
N LEU A 117 -4.43 10.45 -4.21
CA LEU A 117 -3.03 10.34 -3.81
C LEU A 117 -2.73 8.93 -3.28
N LEU A 118 -1.53 8.47 -3.58
CA LEU A 118 -1.04 7.15 -3.19
C LEU A 118 0.39 7.28 -2.66
N PHE A 119 0.55 6.98 -1.37
CA PHE A 119 1.84 6.93 -0.69
C PHE A 119 2.09 5.50 -0.22
N TYR A 120 3.14 4.89 -0.71
CA TYR A 120 3.56 3.58 -0.23
C TYR A 120 4.68 3.69 0.80
N GLY A 121 5.27 2.56 1.14
CA GLY A 121 6.40 2.47 2.04
C GLY A 121 7.69 3.01 1.43
N GLY A 122 8.72 2.94 2.22
CA GLY A 122 10.06 3.39 1.90
C GLY A 122 10.80 3.75 3.17
N TYR A 123 11.65 4.74 3.06
CA TYR A 123 12.54 5.17 4.14
C TYR A 123 12.48 6.70 4.34
N PRO A 124 11.30 7.27 4.64
CA PRO A 124 11.17 8.72 4.83
C PRO A 124 11.99 9.23 6.01
N GLU A 125 12.24 8.37 7.02
CA GLU A 125 13.08 8.69 8.18
C GLU A 125 14.55 8.98 7.83
N LEU A 126 15.03 8.51 6.69
CA LEU A 126 16.35 8.83 6.16
C LEU A 126 16.39 10.20 5.47
N ASN A 127 15.24 10.76 5.12
CA ASN A 127 15.09 11.96 4.31
C ASN A 127 14.25 13.04 5.03
N THR A 128 14.12 12.96 6.35
CA THR A 128 13.24 13.82 7.15
C THR A 128 13.50 15.30 6.95
N GLN A 129 14.77 15.71 6.89
CA GLN A 129 15.13 17.11 6.67
C GLN A 129 14.69 17.60 5.29
N ALA A 130 14.96 16.84 4.23
CA ALA A 130 14.57 17.21 2.88
C ALA A 130 13.03 17.27 2.71
N LEU A 131 12.31 16.34 3.35
CA LEU A 131 10.85 16.36 3.39
C LEU A 131 10.31 17.57 4.15
N GLU A 132 10.94 17.96 5.29
CA GLU A 132 10.57 19.15 6.03
C GLU A 132 10.84 20.44 5.26
N GLU A 133 12.00 20.54 4.58
CA GLU A 133 12.39 21.70 3.80
C GLU A 133 11.46 21.96 2.61
N ASN A 134 10.87 20.91 2.02
CA ASN A 134 9.88 21.06 0.96
C ASN A 134 8.48 21.41 1.51
N LYS A 135 8.41 22.59 2.12
CA LYS A 135 7.20 23.07 2.79
C LYS A 135 6.01 23.18 1.85
N PHE A 136 6.19 23.69 0.64
CA PHE A 136 5.10 23.89 -0.32
C PHE A 136 4.45 22.53 -0.68
N MET A 137 5.23 21.51 -0.98
CA MET A 137 4.71 20.18 -1.28
C MET A 137 3.93 19.60 -0.10
N ARG A 138 4.44 19.73 1.14
CA ARG A 138 3.74 19.27 2.34
C ARG A 138 2.39 19.95 2.54
N GLU A 139 2.35 21.29 2.35
CA GLU A 139 1.14 22.08 2.46
C GLU A 139 0.12 21.73 1.37
N GLU A 140 0.54 21.60 0.11
CA GLU A 140 -0.34 21.19 -1.00
C GLU A 140 -0.93 19.80 -0.79
N ILE A 141 -0.13 18.83 -0.32
CA ILE A 141 -0.61 17.48 0.03
C ILE A 141 -1.65 17.56 1.15
N ALA A 142 -1.35 18.32 2.21
CA ALA A 142 -2.27 18.47 3.33
C ALA A 142 -3.58 19.14 2.93
N GLU A 143 -3.51 20.20 2.13
CA GLU A 143 -4.69 20.90 1.61
C GLU A 143 -5.52 20.00 0.70
N ALA A 144 -4.90 19.27 -0.20
CA ALA A 144 -5.57 18.33 -1.09
C ALA A 144 -6.34 17.26 -0.31
N ILE A 145 -5.70 16.60 0.67
CA ILE A 145 -6.35 15.56 1.48
C ILE A 145 -7.45 16.15 2.39
N LYS A 146 -7.19 17.27 3.07
CA LYS A 146 -8.18 17.97 3.90
C LYS A 146 -9.34 18.55 3.06
N GLY A 147 -9.07 18.91 1.81
CA GLY A 147 -10.07 19.31 0.81
C GLY A 147 -10.87 18.13 0.22
N GLY A 148 -10.62 16.92 0.69
CA GLY A 148 -11.41 15.75 0.33
C GLY A 148 -10.86 14.91 -0.83
N MET A 149 -9.64 15.17 -1.29
CA MET A 149 -8.99 14.27 -2.25
C MET A 149 -8.73 12.91 -1.59
N PRO A 150 -9.18 11.79 -2.16
CA PRO A 150 -8.94 10.47 -1.60
C PRO A 150 -7.45 10.14 -1.51
N CYS A 151 -7.05 9.54 -0.39
CA CYS A 151 -5.67 9.17 -0.13
C CYS A 151 -5.56 7.76 0.43
N LEU A 152 -4.62 6.98 -0.11
CA LEU A 152 -4.13 5.73 0.43
C LEU A 152 -2.67 5.92 0.85
N ALA A 153 -2.34 5.58 2.12
CA ALA A 153 -0.99 5.74 2.63
C ALA A 153 -0.57 4.52 3.48
N GLU A 154 0.53 3.88 3.09
CA GLU A 154 1.06 2.69 3.75
C GLU A 154 2.45 2.95 4.33
N CYS A 155 2.71 2.46 5.55
CA CYS A 155 4.00 2.44 6.23
C CYS A 155 4.72 3.81 6.19
N GLY A 156 5.76 3.99 5.38
CA GLY A 156 6.45 5.27 5.23
C GLY A 156 5.55 6.41 4.79
N GLY A 157 4.59 6.13 3.90
CA GLY A 157 3.58 7.10 3.49
C GLY A 157 2.67 7.52 4.64
N PHE A 158 2.25 6.57 5.48
CA PHE A 158 1.51 6.85 6.70
C PHE A 158 2.31 7.70 7.69
N MET A 159 3.60 7.39 7.86
CA MET A 159 4.50 8.18 8.72
C MET A 159 4.57 9.63 8.26
N TYR A 160 4.66 9.87 6.96
CA TYR A 160 4.73 11.22 6.37
C TYR A 160 3.44 12.03 6.53
N LEU A 161 2.29 11.39 6.69
CA LEU A 161 1.02 12.08 6.92
C LEU A 161 0.86 12.66 8.34
N HIS A 162 1.73 12.33 9.29
CA HIS A 162 1.69 12.86 10.67
C HIS A 162 2.09 14.34 10.75
N ASP A 163 1.90 14.93 11.94
CA ASP A 163 2.42 16.27 12.25
C ASP A 163 3.95 16.26 12.24
N GLN A 164 4.55 15.21 12.84
CA GLN A 164 5.99 15.12 13.01
C GLN A 164 6.49 13.69 12.85
N MET A 165 7.72 13.57 12.38
CA MET A 165 8.46 12.31 12.34
C MET A 165 9.86 12.48 12.91
N GLU A 166 10.29 11.53 13.74
CA GLU A 166 11.64 11.45 14.22
C GLU A 166 12.59 10.96 13.11
N GLY A 167 13.64 11.73 12.85
CA GLY A 167 14.70 11.32 11.93
C GLY A 167 15.72 10.39 12.57
N MET A 168 16.64 9.89 11.77
CA MET A 168 17.71 9.00 12.23
C MET A 168 18.71 9.66 13.19
N ASP A 169 18.71 10.99 13.24
CA ASP A 169 19.50 11.81 14.17
C ASP A 169 18.78 12.05 15.51
N GLY A 170 17.60 11.50 15.70
CA GLY A 170 16.76 11.64 16.90
C GLY A 170 16.02 12.97 17.03
N LYS A 171 16.09 13.84 16.03
CA LYS A 171 15.31 15.09 16.01
C LYS A 171 13.94 14.86 15.39
N SER A 172 12.99 15.70 15.76
CA SER A 172 11.65 15.72 15.16
C SER A 172 11.59 16.73 14.02
N TYR A 173 11.01 16.31 12.92
CA TYR A 173 10.83 17.08 11.70
C TYR A 173 9.35 17.22 11.36
N GLN A 174 8.95 18.39 10.86
CA GLN A 174 7.56 18.65 10.46
C GLN A 174 7.22 17.87 9.19
N MET A 175 6.08 17.18 9.23
CA MET A 175 5.53 16.44 8.09
C MET A 175 4.25 17.12 7.59
N THR A 176 3.35 16.40 6.92
CA THR A 176 2.18 17.03 6.28
C THR A 176 1.10 17.53 7.26
N GLY A 177 1.01 16.95 8.46
CA GLY A 177 0.00 17.33 9.45
C GLY A 177 -1.44 16.97 9.05
N VAL A 178 -1.62 15.91 8.30
CA VAL A 178 -2.96 15.34 8.01
C VAL A 178 -3.44 14.49 9.18
N ILE A 179 -2.55 13.74 9.79
CA ILE A 179 -2.81 12.90 10.97
C ILE A 179 -2.13 13.54 12.18
N PRO A 180 -2.89 13.90 13.23
CA PRO A 180 -2.28 14.50 14.42
C PRO A 180 -1.40 13.49 15.15
N GLY A 181 -0.30 14.01 15.71
CA GLY A 181 0.63 13.25 16.51
C GLY A 181 2.00 13.06 15.86
N LYS A 182 2.85 12.36 16.58
CA LYS A 182 4.25 12.11 16.21
C LYS A 182 4.50 10.64 15.91
N VAL A 183 5.39 10.41 14.96
CA VAL A 183 6.00 9.10 14.69
C VAL A 183 7.44 9.12 15.21
N TRP A 184 7.85 8.06 15.91
CA TRP A 184 9.20 7.95 16.49
C TRP A 184 9.81 6.59 16.27
N ARG A 185 11.14 6.54 16.30
CA ARG A 185 11.90 5.32 16.18
C ARG A 185 11.88 4.52 17.48
N THR A 186 11.60 3.24 17.37
CA THR A 186 11.66 2.31 18.50
C THR A 186 13.01 1.58 18.55
N PRO A 187 13.48 1.19 19.75
CA PRO A 187 14.77 0.50 19.89
C PRO A 187 14.74 -0.94 19.35
N LYS A 188 13.55 -1.47 19.07
CA LYS A 188 13.31 -2.82 18.56
C LYS A 188 12.37 -2.76 17.38
N LEU A 189 12.38 -3.80 16.56
CA LEU A 189 11.37 -4.03 15.53
C LEU A 189 9.99 -4.10 16.19
N THR A 190 9.12 -3.14 15.88
CA THR A 190 7.81 -2.98 16.52
C THR A 190 6.84 -4.03 16.03
N SER A 191 6.76 -4.19 14.72
CA SER A 191 5.93 -5.20 14.10
C SER A 191 6.65 -5.86 12.92
N PHE A 192 6.44 -7.17 12.79
CA PHE A 192 7.06 -7.97 11.72
C PHE A 192 6.15 -9.12 11.31
N GLY A 193 6.02 -9.31 10.01
CA GLY A 193 5.43 -10.48 9.37
C GLY A 193 3.94 -10.32 9.07
N TYR A 194 3.32 -11.43 8.70
CA TYR A 194 1.94 -11.44 8.25
C TYR A 194 0.95 -11.17 9.37
N ILE A 195 -0.12 -10.48 9.01
CA ILE A 195 -1.28 -10.16 9.85
C ILE A 195 -2.56 -10.37 9.05
N THR A 196 -3.66 -10.48 9.76
CA THR A 196 -5.00 -10.44 9.19
C THR A 196 -5.69 -9.19 9.69
N LEU A 197 -6.16 -8.36 8.78
CA LEU A 197 -6.92 -7.15 9.06
C LEU A 197 -8.42 -7.44 9.02
N THR A 198 -9.16 -6.98 10.00
CA THR A 198 -10.63 -7.00 10.04
C THR A 198 -11.12 -5.58 10.30
N GLN A 199 -12.08 -5.12 9.52
CA GLN A 199 -12.63 -3.76 9.64
C GLN A 199 -13.39 -3.61 10.96
N ASN A 200 -13.08 -2.55 11.74
CA ASN A 200 -13.78 -2.16 12.96
C ASN A 200 -14.77 -1.02 12.72
N GLU A 201 -14.35 -0.03 11.92
CA GLU A 201 -15.18 1.16 11.66
C GLU A 201 -16.30 0.82 10.68
N PRO A 202 -17.49 1.39 10.86
CA PRO A 202 -18.68 1.02 10.08
C PRO A 202 -18.60 1.46 8.61
N LEU A 203 -17.73 2.41 8.29
CA LEU A 203 -17.59 2.92 6.92
C LEU A 203 -16.15 3.38 6.67
N VAL A 204 -15.50 2.78 5.68
CA VAL A 204 -14.16 3.15 5.23
C VAL A 204 -14.16 3.17 3.69
N LEU A 205 -13.70 4.24 3.08
CA LEU A 205 -13.72 4.45 1.61
C LEU A 205 -15.10 4.17 0.97
N GLY A 206 -16.18 4.45 1.69
CA GLY A 206 -17.53 4.17 1.24
C GLY A 206 -18.00 2.72 1.32
N GLU A 207 -17.17 1.81 1.85
CA GLU A 207 -17.52 0.41 2.04
C GLU A 207 -17.78 0.10 3.52
N THR A 208 -18.79 -0.73 3.78
CA THR A 208 -19.19 -1.13 5.13
C THR A 208 -18.53 -2.43 5.58
N ASP A 209 -17.96 -3.19 4.65
CA ASP A 209 -17.30 -4.46 4.92
C ASP A 209 -16.28 -4.82 3.83
N PHE A 210 -15.01 -4.70 4.17
CA PHE A 210 -13.93 -5.24 3.34
C PHE A 210 -13.70 -6.74 3.57
N GLY A 211 -14.33 -7.33 4.57
CA GLY A 211 -14.03 -8.69 5.01
C GLY A 211 -12.65 -8.77 5.67
N SER A 212 -12.08 -9.96 5.64
CA SER A 212 -10.75 -10.24 6.17
C SER A 212 -9.68 -10.03 5.08
N SER A 213 -8.65 -9.24 5.38
CA SER A 213 -7.58 -8.92 4.44
C SER A 213 -6.23 -9.34 5.01
N PRO A 214 -5.47 -10.23 4.35
CA PRO A 214 -4.09 -10.46 4.72
C PRO A 214 -3.25 -9.23 4.38
N ALA A 215 -2.32 -8.90 5.26
CA ALA A 215 -1.37 -7.82 5.10
C ALA A 215 -0.01 -8.20 5.71
N HIS A 216 0.98 -7.35 5.52
CA HIS A 216 2.32 -7.53 6.08
C HIS A 216 2.75 -6.26 6.79
N GLU A 217 3.45 -6.39 7.90
CA GLU A 217 4.11 -5.28 8.59
C GLU A 217 5.59 -5.54 8.75
N PHE A 218 6.38 -4.49 8.57
CA PHE A 218 7.81 -4.47 8.86
C PHE A 218 8.25 -3.04 9.16
N HIS A 219 8.28 -2.66 10.43
CA HIS A 219 8.68 -1.30 10.81
C HIS A 219 9.36 -1.23 12.18
N TYR A 220 10.32 -0.28 12.30
CA TYR A 220 11.02 0.09 13.51
C TYR A 220 10.48 1.38 14.12
N PHE A 221 9.35 1.87 13.62
CA PHE A 221 8.71 3.08 14.08
C PHE A 221 7.38 2.76 14.74
N ASP A 222 6.93 3.66 15.61
CA ASP A 222 5.61 3.63 16.21
C ASP A 222 4.98 5.01 16.12
N SER A 223 3.69 5.12 16.39
CA SER A 223 2.92 6.34 16.27
C SER A 223 2.09 6.59 17.53
N GLU A 224 1.96 7.87 17.92
CA GLU A 224 0.98 8.30 18.93
C GLU A 224 -0.46 8.05 18.47
N ASN A 225 -0.66 7.86 17.16
CA ASN A 225 -1.97 7.75 16.56
C ASN A 225 -1.97 6.74 15.40
N CYS A 226 -2.09 5.45 15.73
CA CYS A 226 -2.12 4.37 14.75
C CYS A 226 -3.49 4.18 14.06
N GLY A 227 -4.54 4.89 14.51
CA GLY A 227 -5.91 4.70 14.05
C GLY A 227 -6.60 3.47 14.63
N THR A 228 -7.89 3.32 14.34
CA THR A 228 -8.76 2.26 14.91
C THR A 228 -9.66 1.61 13.88
N ALA A 229 -9.52 1.97 12.60
CA ALA A 229 -10.46 1.53 11.57
C ALA A 229 -10.39 0.02 11.28
N PHE A 230 -9.26 -0.61 11.60
CA PHE A 230 -9.08 -2.05 11.48
C PHE A 230 -8.46 -2.65 12.72
N HIS A 231 -8.80 -3.90 12.97
CA HIS A 231 -8.11 -4.77 13.93
C HIS A 231 -7.14 -5.69 13.20
N ALA A 232 -5.87 -5.62 13.56
CA ALA A 232 -4.84 -6.54 13.10
C ALA A 232 -4.70 -7.71 14.06
N SER A 233 -4.61 -8.93 13.55
CA SER A 233 -4.36 -10.13 14.32
C SER A 233 -3.23 -10.96 13.72
N LYS A 234 -2.42 -11.59 14.58
CA LYS A 234 -1.37 -12.53 14.15
C LYS A 234 -1.98 -13.91 13.86
N PRO A 235 -1.64 -14.56 12.71
CA PRO A 235 -2.26 -15.83 12.30
C PRO A 235 -2.19 -16.98 13.30
N HIS A 236 -1.13 -17.03 14.12
CA HIS A 236 -0.88 -18.15 15.04
C HIS A 236 -0.69 -17.71 16.50
N SER A 237 -1.27 -16.57 16.90
CA SER A 237 -1.19 -16.10 18.26
C SER A 237 -2.45 -15.32 18.65
N LYS A 238 -2.61 -15.05 19.95
CA LYS A 238 -3.68 -14.17 20.45
C LYS A 238 -3.33 -12.68 20.38
N ARG A 239 -2.18 -12.33 19.80
CA ARG A 239 -1.76 -10.94 19.67
C ARG A 239 -2.57 -10.25 18.60
N GLY A 240 -3.18 -9.13 18.95
CA GLY A 240 -3.86 -8.22 18.03
C GLY A 240 -3.77 -6.79 18.54
N TRP A 241 -4.04 -5.85 17.67
CA TRP A 241 -4.05 -4.41 17.96
C TRP A 241 -4.91 -3.68 16.94
N ASP A 242 -5.41 -2.53 17.31
CA ASP A 242 -6.13 -1.66 16.40
C ASP A 242 -5.15 -0.82 15.61
N CYS A 243 -5.46 -0.55 14.35
CA CYS A 243 -4.59 0.16 13.43
C CYS A 243 -5.41 0.77 12.29
N ILE A 244 -4.74 1.54 11.46
CA ILE A 244 -5.25 2.19 10.25
C ILE A 244 -6.26 3.31 10.57
N HIS A 245 -5.97 4.51 10.11
CA HIS A 245 -6.94 5.58 9.97
C HIS A 245 -7.82 5.30 8.76
N GLY A 246 -9.12 5.16 9.00
CA GLY A 246 -10.12 4.95 7.97
C GLY A 246 -11.17 6.05 8.01
N SER A 247 -11.48 6.62 6.87
CA SER A 247 -12.60 7.54 6.69
C SER A 247 -13.23 7.34 5.32
N ASP A 248 -14.18 8.17 4.95
CA ASP A 248 -14.77 8.12 3.61
C ASP A 248 -13.74 8.32 2.49
N ARG A 249 -12.61 8.99 2.77
CA ARG A 249 -11.62 9.35 1.74
C ARG A 249 -10.17 9.09 2.13
N LEU A 250 -9.90 8.55 3.30
CA LEU A 250 -8.56 8.24 3.78
C LEU A 250 -8.48 6.79 4.24
N LEU A 251 -7.42 6.11 3.82
CA LEU A 251 -6.98 4.85 4.40
C LEU A 251 -5.47 4.96 4.61
N ALA A 252 -5.02 5.01 5.87
CA ALA A 252 -3.62 5.24 6.20
C ALA A 252 -3.16 4.44 7.42
N GLY A 253 -2.08 3.67 7.31
CA GLY A 253 -1.55 2.86 8.42
C GLY A 253 -0.21 2.21 8.11
N PHE A 254 0.37 1.53 9.11
CA PHE A 254 1.61 0.78 8.91
C PHE A 254 1.48 -0.46 8.02
N PRO A 255 0.34 -1.19 8.00
CA PRO A 255 0.21 -2.39 7.18
C PRO A 255 0.43 -2.12 5.69
N HIS A 256 1.19 -3.02 5.04
CA HIS A 256 1.31 -3.13 3.60
C HIS A 256 0.22 -4.05 3.07
N LEU A 257 -0.59 -3.55 2.15
CA LEU A 257 -1.73 -4.25 1.58
C LEU A 257 -1.32 -4.94 0.27
N TYR A 258 -1.81 -6.16 0.06
CA TYR A 258 -1.69 -6.83 -1.22
C TYR A 258 -3.05 -6.85 -1.91
N TYR A 259 -3.23 -6.03 -2.93
CA TYR A 259 -4.54 -5.73 -3.50
C TYR A 259 -5.20 -6.94 -4.17
N TYR A 260 -4.42 -7.89 -4.68
CA TYR A 260 -4.98 -9.14 -5.20
C TYR A 260 -5.60 -10.03 -4.09
N ALA A 261 -5.17 -9.88 -2.85
CA ALA A 261 -5.77 -10.59 -1.73
C ALA A 261 -7.12 -9.98 -1.31
N ASN A 262 -7.30 -8.66 -1.49
CA ASN A 262 -8.58 -7.99 -1.29
C ASN A 262 -8.78 -6.84 -2.30
N PRO A 263 -9.25 -7.15 -3.52
CA PRO A 263 -9.39 -6.16 -4.57
C PRO A 263 -10.54 -5.16 -4.35
N LYS A 264 -11.39 -5.35 -3.32
CA LYS A 264 -12.37 -4.34 -2.92
C LYS A 264 -11.70 -3.03 -2.45
N ILE A 265 -10.52 -3.12 -1.80
CA ILE A 265 -9.81 -1.93 -1.27
C ILE A 265 -9.41 -0.97 -2.41
N PRO A 266 -8.61 -1.38 -3.41
CA PRO A 266 -8.28 -0.49 -4.52
C PRO A 266 -9.51 -0.08 -5.33
N GLN A 267 -10.54 -0.93 -5.46
CA GLN A 267 -11.79 -0.56 -6.11
C GLN A 267 -12.52 0.57 -5.37
N ALA A 268 -12.66 0.47 -4.05
CA ALA A 268 -13.30 1.48 -3.23
C ALA A 268 -12.54 2.80 -3.33
N PHE A 269 -11.21 2.77 -3.24
CA PHE A 269 -10.37 3.95 -3.43
C PHE A 269 -10.61 4.62 -4.79
N LEU A 270 -10.59 3.86 -5.90
CA LEU A 270 -10.80 4.41 -7.24
C LEU A 270 -12.23 4.93 -7.44
N LYS A 271 -13.25 4.33 -6.81
CA LYS A 271 -14.62 4.87 -6.80
C LYS A 271 -14.65 6.25 -6.13
N LYS A 272 -13.97 6.41 -4.98
CA LYS A 272 -13.85 7.71 -4.30
C LYS A 272 -13.10 8.75 -5.13
N CYS A 273 -12.06 8.35 -5.84
CA CYS A 273 -11.37 9.22 -6.79
C CYS A 273 -12.30 9.68 -7.93
N LEU A 274 -13.16 8.80 -8.43
CA LEU A 274 -14.15 9.18 -9.43
C LEU A 274 -15.20 10.14 -8.87
N GLU A 275 -15.69 9.90 -7.65
CA GLU A 275 -16.63 10.79 -6.96
C GLU A 275 -16.01 12.18 -6.75
N TYR A 276 -14.75 12.24 -6.30
CA TYR A 276 -14.01 13.50 -6.12
C TYR A 276 -13.89 14.29 -7.44
N ARG A 277 -13.53 13.63 -8.53
CA ARG A 277 -13.49 14.25 -9.86
C ARG A 277 -14.86 14.82 -10.28
N LEU A 278 -15.93 14.07 -10.04
CA LEU A 278 -17.28 14.45 -10.44
C LEU A 278 -17.87 15.57 -9.59
N SER A 279 -17.43 15.72 -8.33
CA SER A 279 -17.83 16.82 -7.45
C SER A 279 -17.17 18.16 -7.78
N GLY A 280 -16.30 18.22 -8.78
CA GLY A 280 -15.72 19.44 -9.28
C GLY A 280 -14.36 19.81 -8.69
N ARG A 281 -13.68 18.86 -8.02
CA ARG A 281 -12.34 19.09 -7.41
C ARG A 281 -12.34 20.41 -6.62
N SER A 282 -13.13 20.43 -5.55
CA SER A 282 -13.29 21.59 -4.68
C SER A 282 -12.02 21.95 -3.91
#